data_69198c0e5311508a344762b6fa5f456d
#
_entry.id   69198c0e5311508a344762b6fa5f456d
#
_cell.length_a   1.000
_cell.length_b   1.000
_cell.length_c   1.000
_cell.angle_alpha   90.00
_cell.angle_beta   90.00
_cell.angle_gamma   90.00
#
_symmetry.space_group_name_H-M   'P 1'
#
loop_
_entity.id
_entity.type
_entity.pdbx_description
1 polymer ?
#
loop_
_entity_poly.entity_id
_entity_poly.type
_entity_poly.pdbx_seq_one_letter_code
_entity_poly.pdbx_strand_id
1 'polypeptide(L)'
;RNFDIRKQLLKFDDVMNDQRKAVFEQRLEIMEAEDISEVARDMRHEVIDDLVDLHMPPRSYSEQWDTDALHADITAHLNIEMPVKDWADEDGVDQDVMRERIVKAADEYMAAKAAQFGPEAMRTIEKQVLLQTIDSKWREHLLMLEQLRSVVGFRGYAQRDPLNEYKTEGFQLFASMLDSLRAEVTKILSTIRPRTEEEQKALIAQLMAQQEAQQAAAAGATGASAEAATNPDAAVPDFNENDQSTWGNPSRNDKCPCGSGKKFKHCHGSY
;
A
#
# COMPACT_ATOMS: atom_id res chain seq x y z
N ARG A 1 -36.02 12.27 -17.43
CA ARG A 1 -34.74 13.01 -17.40
C ARG A 1 -33.87 12.59 -16.21
N ASN A 2 -34.32 12.64 -14.96
CA ASN A 2 -33.53 12.19 -13.80
C ASN A 2 -33.28 10.69 -13.79
N PHE A 3 -34.22 9.88 -14.27
CA PHE A 3 -34.11 8.42 -14.40
C PHE A 3 -33.04 8.04 -15.43
N ASP A 4 -33.00 8.71 -16.57
CA ASP A 4 -32.03 8.41 -17.64
C ASP A 4 -30.61 8.79 -17.23
N ILE A 5 -30.45 9.91 -16.52
CA ILE A 5 -29.15 10.30 -15.94
C ILE A 5 -28.64 9.27 -14.94
N ARG A 6 -29.51 8.81 -14.03
CA ARG A 6 -29.16 7.76 -13.07
C ARG A 6 -28.79 6.44 -13.75
N LYS A 7 -29.54 6.04 -14.78
CA LYS A 7 -29.25 4.83 -15.56
C LYS A 7 -27.90 4.92 -16.29
N GLN A 8 -27.52 6.11 -16.78
CA GLN A 8 -26.19 6.32 -17.36
C GLN A 8 -25.09 6.23 -16.29
N LEU A 9 -25.28 6.86 -15.14
CA LEU A 9 -24.31 6.79 -14.04
C LEU A 9 -24.05 5.35 -13.57
N LEU A 10 -25.12 4.53 -13.47
CA LEU A 10 -24.99 3.12 -13.11
C LEU A 10 -24.11 2.34 -14.10
N LYS A 11 -24.14 2.65 -15.39
CA LYS A 11 -23.31 1.96 -16.38
C LYS A 11 -21.80 2.23 -16.20
N PHE A 12 -21.41 3.38 -15.66
CA PHE A 12 -20.05 3.68 -15.29
C PHE A 12 -19.65 2.94 -14.00
N ASP A 13 -20.60 2.87 -13.05
CA ASP A 13 -20.39 2.17 -11.79
C ASP A 13 -20.28 0.66 -11.98
N ASP A 14 -20.98 0.07 -12.98
CA ASP A 14 -20.92 -1.35 -13.31
C ASP A 14 -19.48 -1.80 -13.67
N VAL A 15 -18.74 -0.99 -14.46
CA VAL A 15 -17.35 -1.31 -14.84
C VAL A 15 -16.46 -1.44 -13.61
N MET A 16 -16.53 -0.45 -12.71
CA MET A 16 -15.76 -0.48 -11.45
C MET A 16 -16.22 -1.63 -10.55
N ASN A 17 -17.51 -1.94 -10.53
CA ASN A 17 -18.06 -3.01 -9.69
C ASN A 17 -17.60 -4.39 -10.14
N ASP A 18 -17.51 -4.64 -11.45
CA ASP A 18 -17.04 -5.92 -11.98
C ASP A 18 -15.55 -6.12 -11.68
N GLN A 19 -14.72 -5.09 -11.85
CA GLN A 19 -13.31 -5.12 -11.47
C GLN A 19 -13.13 -5.32 -9.96
N ARG A 20 -13.97 -4.66 -9.15
CA ARG A 20 -13.98 -4.84 -7.70
C ARG A 20 -14.24 -6.28 -7.30
N LYS A 21 -15.25 -6.92 -7.91
CA LYS A 21 -15.56 -8.33 -7.63
C LYS A 21 -14.35 -9.21 -7.93
N ALA A 22 -13.72 -9.06 -9.10
CA ALA A 22 -12.54 -9.83 -9.47
C ALA A 22 -11.40 -9.68 -8.46
N VAL A 23 -11.08 -8.43 -8.04
CA VAL A 23 -10.03 -8.17 -7.04
C VAL A 23 -10.38 -8.76 -5.68
N PHE A 24 -11.64 -8.64 -5.24
CA PHE A 24 -12.06 -9.19 -3.94
C PHE A 24 -12.12 -10.71 -3.92
N GLU A 25 -12.53 -11.35 -5.01
CA GLU A 25 -12.50 -12.81 -5.16
C GLU A 25 -11.06 -13.32 -5.11
N GLN A 26 -10.15 -12.73 -5.87
CA GLN A 26 -8.72 -13.07 -5.85
C GLN A 26 -8.11 -12.84 -4.45
N ARG A 27 -8.46 -11.72 -3.80
CA ARG A 27 -7.99 -11.44 -2.44
C ARG A 27 -8.49 -12.47 -1.43
N LEU A 28 -9.74 -12.92 -1.55
CA LEU A 28 -10.31 -13.95 -0.69
C LEU A 28 -9.61 -15.29 -0.89
N GLU A 29 -9.39 -15.71 -2.14
CA GLU A 29 -8.65 -16.92 -2.48
C GLU A 29 -7.25 -16.93 -1.85
N ILE A 30 -6.53 -15.80 -1.96
CA ILE A 30 -5.20 -15.65 -1.34
C ILE A 30 -5.29 -15.75 0.20
N MET A 31 -6.34 -15.17 0.80
CA MET A 31 -6.51 -15.23 2.26
C MET A 31 -6.81 -16.64 2.76
N GLU A 32 -7.57 -17.43 2.01
CA GLU A 32 -7.96 -18.79 2.34
C GLU A 32 -6.87 -19.81 2.01
N ALA A 33 -6.03 -19.56 1.01
CA ALA A 33 -4.94 -20.45 0.62
C ALA A 33 -3.93 -20.62 1.77
N GLU A 34 -3.50 -21.85 2.03
CA GLU A 34 -2.42 -22.16 2.98
C GLU A 34 -1.05 -21.82 2.39
N ASP A 35 -0.89 -22.02 1.09
CA ASP A 35 0.35 -21.80 0.34
C ASP A 35 0.05 -21.04 -0.97
N ILE A 36 0.78 -19.97 -1.21
CA ILE A 36 0.70 -19.14 -2.42
C ILE A 36 2.03 -19.08 -3.18
N SER A 37 2.98 -19.95 -2.82
CA SER A 37 4.31 -19.95 -3.45
C SER A 37 4.26 -20.19 -4.96
N GLU A 38 3.30 -21.00 -5.45
CA GLU A 38 3.07 -21.17 -6.89
C GLU A 38 2.58 -19.87 -7.54
N VAL A 39 1.65 -19.17 -6.92
CA VAL A 39 1.14 -17.88 -7.44
C VAL A 39 2.29 -16.86 -7.51
N ALA A 40 3.11 -16.77 -6.47
CA ALA A 40 4.27 -15.87 -6.45
C ALA A 40 5.32 -16.24 -7.51
N ARG A 41 5.52 -17.54 -7.74
CA ARG A 41 6.41 -18.06 -8.80
C ARG A 41 5.88 -17.70 -10.19
N ASP A 42 4.60 -17.95 -10.44
CA ASP A 42 3.97 -17.67 -11.72
C ASP A 42 4.01 -16.18 -12.05
N MET A 43 3.73 -15.30 -11.08
CA MET A 43 3.89 -13.84 -11.22
C MET A 43 5.32 -13.46 -11.62
N ARG A 44 6.33 -14.08 -11.01
CA ARG A 44 7.75 -13.85 -11.36
C ARG A 44 8.07 -14.30 -12.78
N HIS A 45 7.56 -15.47 -13.19
CA HIS A 45 7.77 -15.98 -14.56
C HIS A 45 7.12 -15.05 -15.57
N GLU A 46 5.88 -14.58 -15.34
CA GLU A 46 5.21 -13.61 -16.22
C GLU A 46 6.00 -12.29 -16.32
N VAL A 47 6.57 -11.80 -15.23
CA VAL A 47 7.44 -10.61 -15.26
C VAL A 47 8.69 -10.85 -16.08
N ILE A 48 9.31 -12.04 -15.98
CA ILE A 48 10.47 -12.40 -16.79
C ILE A 48 10.09 -12.48 -18.27
N ASP A 49 8.94 -13.07 -18.58
CA ASP A 49 8.42 -13.17 -19.95
C ASP A 49 8.22 -11.77 -20.55
N ASP A 50 7.58 -10.86 -19.82
CA ASP A 50 7.37 -9.48 -20.27
C ASP A 50 8.69 -8.73 -20.51
N LEU A 51 9.69 -8.90 -19.63
CA LEU A 51 11.01 -8.28 -19.78
C LEU A 51 11.78 -8.85 -21.01
N VAL A 52 11.74 -10.16 -21.19
CA VAL A 52 12.39 -10.80 -22.35
C VAL A 52 11.69 -10.36 -23.64
N ASP A 53 10.37 -10.35 -23.69
CA ASP A 53 9.62 -9.93 -24.89
C ASP A 53 9.83 -8.43 -25.22
N LEU A 54 10.01 -7.59 -24.20
CA LEU A 54 10.29 -6.16 -24.38
C LEU A 54 11.65 -5.90 -25.02
N HIS A 55 12.70 -6.58 -24.54
CA HIS A 55 14.09 -6.32 -24.95
C HIS A 55 14.61 -7.25 -26.04
N MET A 56 13.94 -8.38 -26.24
CA MET A 56 14.26 -9.38 -27.23
C MET A 56 13.02 -9.71 -28.07
N PRO A 57 12.59 -8.83 -28.99
CA PRO A 57 11.38 -9.04 -29.75
C PRO A 57 11.36 -10.39 -30.49
N PRO A 58 10.22 -11.09 -30.57
CA PRO A 58 10.14 -12.40 -31.24
C PRO A 58 10.61 -12.32 -32.67
N ARG A 59 11.40 -13.33 -33.10
CA ARG A 59 11.98 -13.44 -34.46
C ARG A 59 12.99 -12.33 -34.82
N SER A 60 13.55 -11.64 -33.83
CA SER A 60 14.68 -10.74 -34.03
C SER A 60 16.00 -11.50 -33.99
N TYR A 61 17.03 -10.95 -34.64
CA TYR A 61 18.39 -11.46 -34.51
C TYR A 61 19.05 -10.92 -33.23
N SER A 62 20.08 -11.64 -32.73
CA SER A 62 20.80 -11.27 -31.52
C SER A 62 21.38 -9.85 -31.54
N GLU A 63 21.76 -9.34 -32.72
CA GLU A 63 22.24 -7.97 -32.89
C GLU A 63 21.17 -6.89 -32.66
N GLN A 64 19.90 -7.29 -32.63
CA GLN A 64 18.76 -6.39 -32.38
C GLN A 64 18.29 -6.42 -30.93
N TRP A 65 18.86 -7.28 -30.10
CA TRP A 65 18.51 -7.42 -28.71
C TRP A 65 19.13 -6.32 -27.85
N ASP A 66 18.35 -5.74 -26.96
CA ASP A 66 18.85 -4.78 -25.99
C ASP A 66 19.23 -5.51 -24.69
N THR A 67 20.36 -6.21 -24.75
CA THR A 67 20.87 -7.03 -23.63
C THR A 67 21.29 -6.19 -22.43
N ASP A 68 21.75 -4.94 -22.65
CA ASP A 68 22.14 -4.04 -21.57
C ASP A 68 20.89 -3.56 -20.80
N ALA A 69 19.81 -3.19 -21.49
CA ALA A 69 18.56 -2.83 -20.87
C ALA A 69 17.89 -4.04 -20.18
N LEU A 70 17.91 -5.23 -20.81
CA LEU A 70 17.41 -6.45 -20.19
C LEU A 70 18.16 -6.77 -18.88
N HIS A 71 19.49 -6.67 -18.88
CA HIS A 71 20.29 -6.86 -17.67
C HIS A 71 19.93 -5.86 -16.55
N ALA A 72 19.76 -4.58 -16.92
CA ALA A 72 19.39 -3.55 -15.97
C ALA A 72 18.01 -3.80 -15.34
N ASP A 73 17.02 -4.18 -16.16
CA ASP A 73 15.67 -4.47 -15.71
C ASP A 73 15.58 -5.76 -14.88
N ILE A 74 16.30 -6.80 -15.24
CA ILE A 74 16.45 -8.03 -14.43
C ILE A 74 17.01 -7.67 -13.05
N THR A 75 18.10 -6.92 -13.01
CA THR A 75 18.69 -6.49 -11.72
C THR A 75 17.72 -5.66 -10.90
N ALA A 76 16.97 -4.76 -11.53
CA ALA A 76 15.99 -3.89 -10.87
C ALA A 76 14.78 -4.63 -10.31
N HIS A 77 14.30 -5.69 -10.97
CA HIS A 77 13.10 -6.43 -10.61
C HIS A 77 13.39 -7.70 -9.80
N LEU A 78 14.46 -8.43 -10.14
CA LEU A 78 14.81 -9.71 -9.52
C LEU A 78 15.93 -9.59 -8.49
N ASN A 79 16.63 -8.47 -8.44
CA ASN A 79 17.78 -8.25 -7.56
C ASN A 79 18.87 -9.33 -7.71
N ILE A 80 19.13 -9.76 -8.95
CA ILE A 80 20.10 -10.78 -9.32
C ILE A 80 20.97 -10.24 -10.44
N GLU A 81 22.28 -10.38 -10.29
CA GLU A 81 23.25 -10.15 -11.36
C GLU A 81 23.36 -11.40 -12.24
N MET A 82 23.07 -11.27 -13.54
CA MET A 82 23.14 -12.35 -14.51
C MET A 82 23.99 -11.95 -15.70
N PRO A 83 24.80 -12.87 -16.27
CA PRO A 83 25.64 -12.58 -17.44
C PRO A 83 24.83 -12.65 -18.75
N VAL A 84 23.77 -11.84 -18.85
CA VAL A 84 22.81 -11.83 -19.97
C VAL A 84 23.52 -11.58 -21.31
N LYS A 85 24.50 -10.69 -21.30
CA LYS A 85 25.29 -10.34 -22.49
C LYS A 85 26.13 -11.51 -22.97
N ASP A 86 26.84 -12.18 -22.06
CA ASP A 86 27.64 -13.33 -22.37
C ASP A 86 26.79 -14.47 -22.96
N TRP A 87 25.56 -14.65 -22.42
CA TRP A 87 24.62 -15.63 -22.96
C TRP A 87 24.11 -15.27 -24.35
N ALA A 88 23.90 -13.98 -24.64
CA ALA A 88 23.44 -13.54 -25.96
C ALA A 88 24.51 -13.68 -27.04
N ASP A 89 25.82 -13.68 -26.67
CA ASP A 89 26.95 -13.87 -27.56
C ASP A 89 27.22 -15.37 -27.85
N GLU A 90 26.54 -16.31 -27.15
CA GLU A 90 26.70 -17.74 -27.39
C GLU A 90 25.97 -18.19 -28.65
N ASP A 91 26.62 -19.03 -29.46
CA ASP A 91 26.02 -19.62 -30.66
C ASP A 91 24.80 -20.49 -30.31
N GLY A 92 23.68 -20.24 -30.99
CA GLY A 92 22.45 -21.03 -30.85
C GLY A 92 21.55 -20.64 -29.69
N VAL A 93 21.84 -19.56 -29.01
CA VAL A 93 20.93 -18.99 -28.01
C VAL A 93 19.86 -18.14 -28.70
N ASP A 94 18.62 -18.50 -28.48
CA ASP A 94 17.44 -17.75 -28.90
C ASP A 94 16.69 -17.16 -27.70
N GLN A 95 15.58 -16.49 -27.97
CA GLN A 95 14.74 -15.88 -26.95
C GLN A 95 14.25 -16.90 -25.92
N ASP A 96 13.87 -18.10 -26.35
CA ASP A 96 13.34 -19.14 -25.46
C ASP A 96 14.43 -19.70 -24.55
N VAL A 97 15.63 -19.95 -25.07
CA VAL A 97 16.78 -20.37 -24.26
C VAL A 97 17.17 -19.29 -23.25
N MET A 98 17.14 -18.01 -23.64
CA MET A 98 17.41 -16.91 -22.73
C MET A 98 16.39 -16.87 -21.59
N ARG A 99 15.10 -16.97 -21.92
CA ARG A 99 13.99 -17.03 -20.96
C ARG A 99 14.18 -18.17 -19.97
N GLU A 100 14.45 -19.38 -20.43
CA GLU A 100 14.67 -20.55 -19.58
C GLU A 100 15.84 -20.34 -18.62
N ARG A 101 16.94 -19.75 -19.07
CA ARG A 101 18.11 -19.47 -18.24
C ARG A 101 17.80 -18.46 -17.14
N ILE A 102 17.08 -17.39 -17.48
CA ILE A 102 16.67 -16.35 -16.52
C ILE A 102 15.70 -16.92 -15.48
N VAL A 103 14.67 -17.65 -15.93
CA VAL A 103 13.69 -18.31 -15.06
C VAL A 103 14.40 -19.25 -14.10
N LYS A 104 15.28 -20.12 -14.60
CA LYS A 104 16.04 -21.06 -13.76
C LYS A 104 16.87 -20.35 -12.70
N ALA A 105 17.63 -19.32 -13.08
CA ALA A 105 18.46 -18.57 -12.15
C ALA A 105 17.61 -17.83 -11.09
N ALA A 106 16.44 -17.28 -11.49
CA ALA A 106 15.51 -16.64 -10.59
C ALA A 106 14.88 -17.64 -9.60
N ASP A 107 14.52 -18.83 -10.06
CA ASP A 107 13.95 -19.88 -9.21
C ASP A 107 14.98 -20.44 -8.21
N GLU A 108 16.22 -20.66 -8.65
CA GLU A 108 17.32 -21.05 -7.75
C GLU A 108 17.60 -19.99 -6.68
N TYR A 109 17.60 -18.73 -7.06
CA TYR A 109 17.76 -17.60 -6.13
C TYR A 109 16.62 -17.56 -5.08
N MET A 110 15.37 -17.70 -5.52
CA MET A 110 14.23 -17.68 -4.60
C MET A 110 14.17 -18.92 -3.73
N ALA A 111 14.56 -20.09 -4.23
CA ALA A 111 14.68 -21.30 -3.43
C ALA A 111 15.75 -21.17 -2.32
N ALA A 112 16.91 -20.59 -2.65
CA ALA A 112 17.95 -20.29 -1.67
C ALA A 112 17.46 -19.29 -0.60
N LYS A 113 16.71 -18.27 -1.03
CA LYS A 113 16.10 -17.30 -0.13
C LYS A 113 15.05 -17.93 0.79
N ALA A 114 14.17 -18.77 0.25
CA ALA A 114 13.19 -19.50 1.04
C ALA A 114 13.84 -20.43 2.09
N ALA A 115 14.97 -21.03 1.75
CA ALA A 115 15.76 -21.81 2.70
C ALA A 115 16.35 -20.95 3.84
N GLN A 116 16.75 -19.72 3.56
CA GLN A 116 17.28 -18.79 4.58
C GLN A 116 16.22 -18.29 5.56
N PHE A 117 15.02 -17.97 5.08
CA PHE A 117 13.91 -17.53 5.92
C PHE A 117 13.24 -18.70 6.68
N GLY A 118 13.32 -19.89 6.12
CA GLY A 118 12.50 -21.03 6.49
C GLY A 118 11.15 -21.03 5.76
N PRO A 119 10.62 -22.21 5.40
CA PRO A 119 9.45 -22.32 4.52
C PRO A 119 8.18 -21.66 5.08
N GLU A 120 7.92 -21.80 6.38
CA GLU A 120 6.72 -21.21 7.01
C GLU A 120 6.78 -19.67 7.04
N ALA A 121 7.95 -19.11 7.37
CA ALA A 121 8.15 -17.66 7.38
C ALA A 121 8.03 -17.09 5.96
N MET A 122 8.59 -17.78 4.97
CA MET A 122 8.51 -17.33 3.57
C MET A 122 7.07 -17.32 3.06
N ARG A 123 6.26 -18.35 3.32
CA ARG A 123 4.82 -18.37 2.99
C ARG A 123 4.06 -17.22 3.61
N THR A 124 4.35 -16.90 4.87
CA THR A 124 3.72 -15.77 5.56
C THR A 124 4.09 -14.44 4.91
N ILE A 125 5.37 -14.27 4.55
CA ILE A 125 5.88 -13.07 3.88
C ILE A 125 5.25 -12.92 2.50
N GLU A 126 5.24 -13.97 1.68
CA GLU A 126 4.63 -13.96 0.34
C GLU A 126 3.17 -13.53 0.41
N LYS A 127 2.40 -14.13 1.31
CA LYS A 127 0.99 -13.82 1.51
C LYS A 127 0.77 -12.37 1.96
N GLN A 128 1.59 -11.89 2.90
CA GLN A 128 1.50 -10.53 3.40
C GLN A 128 1.86 -9.50 2.33
N VAL A 129 2.95 -9.73 1.59
CA VAL A 129 3.40 -8.84 0.50
C VAL A 129 2.32 -8.76 -0.58
N LEU A 130 1.79 -9.92 -1.02
CA LEU A 130 0.77 -9.95 -2.06
C LEU A 130 -0.50 -9.20 -1.65
N LEU A 131 -1.03 -9.46 -0.46
CA LEU A 131 -2.23 -8.77 0.05
C LEU A 131 -2.03 -7.26 0.19
N GLN A 132 -0.88 -6.82 0.72
CA GLN A 132 -0.58 -5.40 0.86
C GLN A 132 -0.46 -4.70 -0.49
N THR A 133 0.19 -5.36 -1.46
CA THR A 133 0.38 -4.80 -2.79
C THR A 133 -0.95 -4.73 -3.55
N ILE A 134 -1.81 -5.75 -3.46
CA ILE A 134 -3.18 -5.71 -4.01
C ILE A 134 -3.95 -4.51 -3.44
N ASP A 135 -3.94 -4.34 -2.12
CA ASP A 135 -4.67 -3.26 -1.46
C ASP A 135 -4.14 -1.86 -1.86
N SER A 136 -2.84 -1.74 -2.10
CA SER A 136 -2.23 -0.47 -2.56
C SER A 136 -2.57 -0.18 -4.02
N LYS A 137 -2.34 -1.14 -4.91
CA LYS A 137 -2.60 -0.99 -6.36
C LYS A 137 -4.08 -0.78 -6.65
N TRP A 138 -4.96 -1.47 -5.92
CA TRP A 138 -6.40 -1.25 -6.05
C TRP A 138 -6.82 0.16 -5.67
N ARG A 139 -6.28 0.73 -4.59
CA ARG A 139 -6.56 2.14 -4.22
C ARG A 139 -6.08 3.13 -5.27
N GLU A 140 -4.88 2.92 -5.81
CA GLU A 140 -4.33 3.74 -6.90
C GLU A 140 -5.22 3.65 -8.15
N HIS A 141 -5.65 2.44 -8.51
CA HIS A 141 -6.52 2.20 -9.65
C HIS A 141 -7.89 2.89 -9.51
N LEU A 142 -8.50 2.87 -8.32
CA LEU A 142 -9.75 3.58 -8.07
C LEU A 142 -9.60 5.09 -8.31
N LEU A 143 -8.48 5.69 -7.91
CA LEU A 143 -8.20 7.10 -8.17
C LEU A 143 -8.04 7.38 -9.67
N MET A 144 -7.38 6.48 -10.42
CA MET A 144 -7.24 6.61 -11.88
C MET A 144 -8.60 6.49 -12.59
N LEU A 145 -9.46 5.56 -12.16
CA LEU A 145 -10.82 5.43 -12.69
C LEU A 145 -11.68 6.67 -12.42
N GLU A 146 -11.55 7.29 -11.25
CA GLU A 146 -12.26 8.51 -10.91
C GLU A 146 -11.78 9.70 -11.78
N GLN A 147 -10.46 9.82 -11.97
CA GLN A 147 -9.90 10.80 -12.90
C GLN A 147 -10.38 10.58 -14.34
N LEU A 148 -10.35 9.35 -14.83
CA LEU A 148 -10.86 8.99 -16.15
C LEU A 148 -12.33 9.38 -16.28
N ARG A 149 -13.16 9.06 -15.28
CA ARG A 149 -14.59 9.40 -15.24
C ARG A 149 -14.82 10.91 -15.34
N SER A 150 -13.97 11.71 -14.71
CA SER A 150 -14.10 13.18 -14.73
C SER A 150 -13.82 13.79 -16.11
N VAL A 151 -12.94 13.19 -16.91
CA VAL A 151 -12.50 13.73 -18.20
C VAL A 151 -13.14 13.05 -19.41
N VAL A 152 -13.65 11.83 -19.27
CA VAL A 152 -14.19 11.06 -20.41
C VAL A 152 -15.41 11.75 -21.07
N GLY A 153 -16.16 12.55 -20.32
CA GLY A 153 -17.30 13.32 -20.83
C GLY A 153 -16.92 14.31 -21.94
N PHE A 154 -15.70 14.87 -21.92
CA PHE A 154 -15.21 15.78 -22.94
C PHE A 154 -15.00 15.10 -24.31
N ARG A 155 -14.85 13.78 -24.35
CA ARG A 155 -14.70 13.02 -25.61
C ARG A 155 -15.99 12.98 -26.44
N GLY A 156 -17.15 13.25 -25.83
CA GLY A 156 -18.40 13.44 -26.52
C GLY A 156 -18.35 14.57 -27.57
N TYR A 157 -17.50 15.59 -27.38
CA TYR A 157 -17.29 16.64 -28.39
C TYR A 157 -16.61 16.12 -29.66
N ALA A 158 -15.83 15.05 -29.57
CA ALA A 158 -15.19 14.35 -30.68
C ALA A 158 -16.08 13.27 -31.32
N GLN A 159 -17.38 13.27 -31.06
CA GLN A 159 -18.37 12.29 -31.55
C GLN A 159 -18.08 10.84 -31.10
N ARG A 160 -17.31 10.64 -30.02
CA ARG A 160 -17.09 9.35 -29.41
C ARG A 160 -18.09 9.11 -28.28
N ASP A 161 -18.55 7.87 -28.12
CA ASP A 161 -19.40 7.51 -26.98
C ASP A 161 -18.56 7.47 -25.69
N PRO A 162 -18.81 8.39 -24.73
CA PRO A 162 -18.02 8.46 -23.50
C PRO A 162 -18.06 7.18 -22.68
N LEU A 163 -19.15 6.41 -22.74
CA LEU A 163 -19.27 5.15 -22.00
C LEU A 163 -18.37 4.07 -22.58
N ASN A 164 -18.31 3.96 -23.90
CA ASN A 164 -17.46 2.97 -24.57
C ASN A 164 -15.97 3.32 -24.37
N GLU A 165 -15.61 4.60 -24.45
CA GLU A 165 -14.26 5.06 -24.16
C GLU A 165 -13.88 4.72 -22.70
N TYR A 166 -14.77 5.01 -21.75
CA TYR A 166 -14.54 4.67 -20.34
C TYR A 166 -14.33 3.17 -20.11
N LYS A 167 -15.14 2.32 -20.76
CA LYS A 167 -14.99 0.87 -20.67
C LYS A 167 -13.64 0.39 -21.19
N THR A 168 -13.25 0.89 -22.38
CA THR A 168 -11.99 0.49 -23.02
C THR A 168 -10.79 0.94 -22.22
N GLU A 169 -10.76 2.21 -21.80
CA GLU A 169 -9.65 2.73 -21.01
C GLU A 169 -9.63 2.17 -19.59
N GLY A 170 -10.79 2.01 -18.97
CA GLY A 170 -10.90 1.37 -17.65
C GLY A 170 -10.39 -0.07 -17.66
N PHE A 171 -10.62 -0.81 -18.75
CA PHE A 171 -10.02 -2.15 -18.93
C PHE A 171 -8.50 -2.09 -19.09
N GLN A 172 -7.98 -1.15 -19.89
CA GLN A 172 -6.53 -0.96 -20.06
C GLN A 172 -5.85 -0.55 -18.74
N LEU A 173 -6.46 0.35 -17.98
CA LEU A 173 -5.96 0.74 -16.65
C LEU A 173 -5.95 -0.44 -15.68
N PHE A 174 -6.97 -1.32 -15.75
CA PHE A 174 -7.03 -2.51 -14.92
C PHE A 174 -5.93 -3.52 -15.29
N ALA A 175 -5.72 -3.76 -16.59
CA ALA A 175 -4.63 -4.62 -17.07
C ALA A 175 -3.26 -4.08 -16.60
N SER A 176 -2.99 -2.78 -16.80
CA SER A 176 -1.74 -2.16 -16.33
C SER A 176 -1.58 -2.22 -14.81
N MET A 177 -2.68 -2.15 -14.04
CA MET A 177 -2.64 -2.35 -12.59
C MET A 177 -2.18 -3.76 -12.23
N LEU A 178 -2.70 -4.79 -12.93
CA LEU A 178 -2.30 -6.18 -12.70
C LEU A 178 -0.83 -6.42 -13.07
N ASP A 179 -0.35 -5.85 -14.18
CA ASP A 179 1.07 -5.93 -14.59
C ASP A 179 1.96 -5.26 -13.53
N SER A 180 1.58 -4.07 -13.10
CA SER A 180 2.29 -3.35 -12.04
C SER A 180 2.27 -4.09 -10.69
N LEU A 181 1.17 -4.80 -10.39
CA LEU A 181 1.06 -5.65 -9.20
C LEU A 181 2.09 -6.79 -9.25
N ARG A 182 2.15 -7.52 -10.37
CA ARG A 182 3.11 -8.63 -10.57
C ARG A 182 4.55 -8.16 -10.44
N ALA A 183 4.89 -7.06 -11.11
CA ALA A 183 6.23 -6.48 -11.05
C ALA A 183 6.63 -6.04 -9.63
N GLU A 184 5.71 -5.38 -8.91
CA GLU A 184 5.96 -4.90 -7.55
C GLU A 184 6.13 -6.04 -6.55
N VAL A 185 5.24 -7.06 -6.60
CA VAL A 185 5.35 -8.26 -5.74
C VAL A 185 6.67 -8.99 -6.00
N THR A 186 7.02 -9.22 -7.27
CA THR A 186 8.27 -9.86 -7.66
C THR A 186 9.47 -9.09 -7.13
N LYS A 187 9.49 -7.77 -7.29
CA LYS A 187 10.55 -6.90 -6.81
C LYS A 187 10.70 -6.93 -5.30
N ILE A 188 9.60 -6.80 -4.55
CA ILE A 188 9.63 -6.84 -3.09
C ILE A 188 10.17 -8.18 -2.61
N LEU A 189 9.61 -9.30 -3.10
CA LEU A 189 10.04 -10.64 -2.71
C LEU A 189 11.51 -10.93 -3.08
N SER A 190 11.99 -10.38 -4.18
CA SER A 190 13.38 -10.50 -4.60
C SER A 190 14.34 -9.65 -3.78
N THR A 191 13.89 -8.53 -3.21
CA THR A 191 14.73 -7.59 -2.49
C THR A 191 14.78 -7.87 -0.97
N ILE A 192 13.72 -8.44 -0.39
CA ILE A 192 13.69 -8.74 1.06
C ILE A 192 14.85 -9.65 1.45
N ARG A 193 15.40 -9.42 2.63
CA ARG A 193 16.45 -10.25 3.24
C ARG A 193 16.14 -10.50 4.71
N PRO A 194 16.57 -11.63 5.28
CA PRO A 194 16.47 -11.82 6.72
C PRO A 194 17.30 -10.74 7.42
N ARG A 195 16.79 -10.20 8.51
CA ARG A 195 17.55 -9.26 9.34
C ARG A 195 18.67 -10.00 10.04
N THR A 196 19.84 -9.37 10.10
CA THR A 196 20.94 -9.89 10.91
C THR A 196 20.59 -9.79 12.39
N GLU A 197 21.24 -10.61 13.23
CA GLU A 197 21.02 -10.53 14.68
C GLU A 197 21.32 -9.14 15.26
N GLU A 198 22.29 -8.43 14.68
CA GLU A 198 22.65 -7.09 15.10
C GLU A 198 21.55 -6.08 14.73
N GLU A 199 20.99 -6.16 13.50
CA GLU A 199 19.87 -5.34 13.06
C GLU A 199 18.61 -5.63 13.90
N GLN A 200 18.40 -6.88 14.27
CA GLN A 200 17.27 -7.30 15.11
C GLN A 200 17.39 -6.74 16.54
N LYS A 201 18.59 -6.81 17.13
CA LYS A 201 18.89 -6.22 18.45
C LYS A 201 18.75 -4.70 18.42
N ALA A 202 19.25 -4.04 17.37
CA ALA A 202 19.14 -2.59 17.21
C ALA A 202 17.66 -2.14 17.09
N LEU A 203 16.85 -2.88 16.33
CA LEU A 203 15.42 -2.59 16.20
C LEU A 203 14.67 -2.76 17.52
N ILE A 204 14.95 -3.84 18.26
CA ILE A 204 14.35 -4.08 19.58
C ILE A 204 14.72 -2.96 20.55
N ALA A 205 15.99 -2.54 20.56
CA ALA A 205 16.46 -1.44 21.40
C ALA A 205 15.77 -0.11 21.01
N GLN A 206 15.59 0.15 19.72
CA GLN A 206 14.88 1.33 19.23
C GLN A 206 13.38 1.32 19.61
N LEU A 207 12.70 0.17 19.49
CA LEU A 207 11.31 0.04 19.90
C LEU A 207 11.14 0.22 21.41
N MET A 208 12.04 -0.34 22.22
CA MET A 208 12.04 -0.15 23.68
C MET A 208 12.24 1.33 24.04
N ALA A 209 13.21 2.00 23.42
CA ALA A 209 13.45 3.42 23.64
C ALA A 209 12.25 4.31 23.25
N GLN A 210 11.57 3.97 22.14
CA GLN A 210 10.33 4.66 21.75
C GLN A 210 9.19 4.43 22.76
N GLN A 211 9.06 3.21 23.25
CA GLN A 211 8.03 2.86 24.22
C GLN A 211 8.29 3.55 25.57
N GLU A 212 9.54 3.61 26.04
CA GLU A 212 9.94 4.36 27.22
C GLU A 212 9.71 5.87 27.04
N ALA A 213 10.02 6.43 25.88
CA ALA A 213 9.76 7.85 25.59
C ALA A 213 8.26 8.16 25.58
N GLN A 214 7.41 7.26 25.02
CA GLN A 214 5.97 7.41 25.04
C GLN A 214 5.40 7.30 26.46
N GLN A 215 5.90 6.36 27.26
CA GLN A 215 5.51 6.23 28.67
C GLN A 215 5.93 7.43 29.51
N ALA A 216 7.15 7.95 29.29
CA ALA A 216 7.63 9.17 29.95
C ALA A 216 6.79 10.39 29.54
N ALA A 217 6.41 10.52 28.27
CA ALA A 217 5.52 11.59 27.80
C ALA A 217 4.11 11.48 28.40
N ALA A 218 3.58 10.25 28.50
CA ALA A 218 2.28 9.99 29.14
C ALA A 218 2.32 10.26 30.66
N ALA A 219 3.41 9.89 31.34
CA ALA A 219 3.62 10.17 32.75
C ALA A 219 3.81 11.67 33.02
N GLY A 220 4.50 12.38 32.12
CA GLY A 220 4.63 13.85 32.19
C GLY A 220 3.31 14.58 31.99
N ALA A 221 2.44 14.06 31.12
CA ALA A 221 1.10 14.62 30.92
C ALA A 221 0.16 14.38 32.11
N THR A 222 0.32 13.25 32.82
CA THR A 222 -0.45 12.98 34.06
C THR A 222 0.12 13.71 35.27
N GLY A 223 1.44 13.99 35.32
CA GLY A 223 2.10 14.77 36.36
C GLY A 223 1.69 16.27 36.36
N ALA A 224 1.57 16.85 35.14
CA ALA A 224 1.11 18.25 35.01
C ALA A 224 -0.37 18.47 35.39
N SER A 225 -1.19 17.39 35.32
CA SER A 225 -2.59 17.43 35.78
C SER A 225 -2.75 17.18 37.30
N ALA A 226 -1.74 16.60 37.96
CA ALA A 226 -1.83 16.24 39.39
C ALA A 226 -1.36 17.36 40.34
N GLU A 227 -0.50 18.28 39.90
CA GLU A 227 -0.07 19.41 40.73
C GLU A 227 -1.11 20.54 40.78
N ALA A 228 -2.09 20.58 39.86
CA ALA A 228 -3.18 21.56 39.90
C ALA A 228 -4.40 21.13 40.77
N ALA A 229 -4.39 19.95 41.41
CA ALA A 229 -5.53 19.37 42.09
C ALA A 229 -5.41 19.26 43.62
N THR A 230 -4.61 20.08 44.29
CA THR A 230 -4.51 20.08 45.78
C THR A 230 -4.78 21.43 46.37
N ASN A 231 -6.00 21.96 46.17
CA ASN A 231 -6.69 22.78 47.18
C ASN A 231 -8.18 22.96 46.81
N PRO A 232 -9.14 22.25 47.43
CA PRO A 232 -10.54 22.34 47.05
C PRO A 232 -11.25 23.64 47.50
N ASP A 233 -10.56 24.55 48.17
CA ASP A 233 -11.15 25.77 48.77
C ASP A 233 -10.48 27.10 48.38
N ALA A 234 -9.55 27.10 47.40
CA ALA A 234 -8.99 28.34 46.90
C ALA A 234 -9.91 28.96 45.85
N ALA A 235 -10.56 30.05 46.17
CA ALA A 235 -11.20 30.93 45.20
C ALA A 235 -10.18 31.38 44.16
N VAL A 236 -10.54 31.33 42.87
CA VAL A 236 -9.70 31.87 41.80
C VAL A 236 -9.51 33.36 42.08
N PRO A 237 -8.26 33.88 42.18
CA PRO A 237 -8.01 35.22 42.68
C PRO A 237 -8.59 36.37 41.83
N ASP A 238 -9.05 36.12 40.62
CA ASP A 238 -9.52 37.10 39.65
C ASP A 238 -10.91 36.75 39.06
N PHE A 239 -11.77 36.04 39.80
CA PHE A 239 -13.11 35.71 39.30
C PHE A 239 -13.97 36.98 39.12
N ASN A 240 -14.40 37.24 37.89
CA ASN A 240 -15.32 38.34 37.54
C ASN A 240 -16.61 37.76 36.95
N GLU A 241 -17.75 38.01 37.60
CA GLU A 241 -19.08 37.53 37.17
C GLU A 241 -19.46 37.95 35.75
N ASN A 242 -18.95 39.08 35.28
CA ASN A 242 -19.25 39.63 33.95
C ASN A 242 -18.25 39.27 32.88
N ASP A 243 -17.18 38.50 33.20
CA ASP A 243 -16.14 38.10 32.25
C ASP A 243 -15.89 36.59 32.29
N GLN A 244 -16.48 35.89 31.30
CA GLN A 244 -16.37 34.42 31.17
C GLN A 244 -14.92 33.92 31.01
N SER A 245 -14.00 34.76 30.54
CA SER A 245 -12.60 34.37 30.35
C SER A 245 -11.89 34.11 31.70
N THR A 246 -12.39 34.69 32.78
CA THR A 246 -11.85 34.52 34.14
C THR A 246 -12.36 33.27 34.86
N TRP A 247 -13.32 32.54 34.27
CA TRP A 247 -13.99 31.41 34.92
C TRP A 247 -13.20 30.08 34.80
N GLY A 248 -12.08 30.02 34.06
CA GLY A 248 -11.23 28.82 33.97
C GLY A 248 -11.87 27.60 33.29
N ASN A 249 -12.96 27.81 32.52
CA ASN A 249 -13.67 26.77 31.74
C ASN A 249 -14.12 25.53 32.56
N PRO A 250 -14.87 25.71 33.67
CA PRO A 250 -15.28 24.61 34.54
C PRO A 250 -16.28 23.68 33.85
N SER A 251 -16.18 22.38 34.14
CA SER A 251 -17.18 21.40 33.69
C SER A 251 -18.53 21.65 34.37
N ARG A 252 -19.64 21.25 33.73
CA ARG A 252 -21.01 21.45 34.27
C ARG A 252 -21.21 20.89 35.67
N ASN A 253 -20.46 19.89 36.07
CA ASN A 253 -20.58 19.23 37.39
C ASN A 253 -19.54 19.70 38.40
N ASP A 254 -18.58 20.55 38.03
CA ASP A 254 -17.55 21.08 38.91
C ASP A 254 -18.13 22.16 39.86
N LYS A 255 -17.42 22.44 40.95
CA LYS A 255 -17.79 23.55 41.85
C LYS A 255 -17.65 24.87 41.08
N CYS A 256 -18.62 25.79 41.28
CA CYS A 256 -18.58 27.07 40.59
C CYS A 256 -17.38 27.92 41.08
N PRO A 257 -16.58 28.50 40.15
CA PRO A 257 -15.40 29.31 40.51
C PRO A 257 -15.71 30.55 41.37
N CYS A 258 -16.96 30.98 41.45
CA CYS A 258 -17.40 32.09 42.31
C CYS A 258 -17.34 31.81 43.83
N GLY A 259 -16.92 30.60 44.24
CA GLY A 259 -16.82 30.25 45.66
C GLY A 259 -18.16 29.95 46.36
N SER A 260 -19.29 29.89 45.63
CA SER A 260 -20.63 29.62 46.20
C SER A 260 -20.84 28.18 46.70
N GLY A 261 -19.89 27.26 46.45
CA GLY A 261 -19.99 25.84 46.80
C GLY A 261 -21.00 25.05 45.98
N LYS A 262 -21.79 25.69 45.09
CA LYS A 262 -22.74 25.05 44.20
C LYS A 262 -22.03 24.50 42.94
N LYS A 263 -22.62 23.48 42.31
CA LYS A 263 -22.13 23.00 40.99
C LYS A 263 -22.34 24.10 39.96
N PHE A 264 -21.41 24.20 38.99
CA PHE A 264 -21.42 25.25 37.97
C PHE A 264 -22.76 25.33 37.22
N LYS A 265 -23.37 24.18 36.87
CA LYS A 265 -24.70 24.10 36.23
C LYS A 265 -25.86 24.65 37.04
N HIS A 266 -25.70 24.84 38.36
CA HIS A 266 -26.71 25.37 39.28
C HIS A 266 -26.35 26.76 39.79
N CYS A 267 -25.32 27.40 39.20
CA CYS A 267 -24.87 28.75 39.54
C CYS A 267 -24.68 29.55 38.25
N HIS A 268 -23.46 29.83 37.82
CA HIS A 268 -23.16 30.65 36.64
C HIS A 268 -23.23 29.87 35.29
N GLY A 269 -23.37 28.58 35.33
CA GLY A 269 -23.56 27.71 34.14
C GLY A 269 -25.02 27.32 33.86
N SER A 270 -26.00 28.01 34.45
CA SER A 270 -27.44 27.81 34.20
C SER A 270 -27.87 28.67 33.01
N TYR A 271 -27.73 28.14 31.80
CA TYR A 271 -28.37 28.64 30.57
C TYR A 271 -29.41 27.64 30.12
#